data_42d9254ae26db81c21bd6c1c4bb0e3ab
#
_entry.id   42d9254ae26db81c21bd6c1c4bb0e3ab
#
_cell.length_a   1.000
_cell.length_b   1.000
_cell.length_c   1.000
_cell.angle_alpha   90.00
_cell.angle_beta   90.00
_cell.angle_gamma   90.00
#
_symmetry.space_group_name_H-M   'P 1'
#
loop_
_entity.id
_entity.type
_entity.pdbx_description
1 polymer ?
#
loop_
_entity_poly.entity_id
_entity_poly.type
_entity_poly.pdbx_seq_one_letter_code
_entity_poly.pdbx_strand_id
1 'polypeptide(L)'
;MAIKVDIRGIIKARSGKTLPGFIARPLERLIHQQELNQMLEEVDGMDHKQTLDHILNSWRMTCSAIFTTPLDKSERYIFASNHPFGGLDGMLLIQLLQREWDDVGAIVNNLLMAIAPLSPYWVPINKFGRQNSNASQIYDAALSSPTKQILTFPAGACSRPIDGKVVDTEWKFRFVKDAVRYKRKVVPVYVEGQLSWRFHTLYKLRKFFGIGVNIEQGLLVDEMFRQQGKHIRVVFGKPIDVESFEGTVAQKALEIRKRSYELQKYLNDETDNSAR
;
A
#
# COMPACT_ATOMS: atom_id res chain seq x y z
N MET A 1 -13.24 14.04 19.39
CA MET A 1 -13.58 12.69 19.90
C MET A 1 -12.71 11.70 19.17
N ALA A 2 -11.75 11.09 19.83
CA ALA A 2 -10.82 10.17 19.18
C ALA A 2 -11.59 9.03 18.50
N ILE A 3 -11.25 8.73 17.26
CA ILE A 3 -11.84 7.62 16.51
C ILE A 3 -11.33 6.33 17.13
N LYS A 4 -12.24 5.45 17.55
CA LYS A 4 -11.89 4.16 18.14
C LYS A 4 -12.23 3.02 17.18
N VAL A 5 -11.31 2.07 17.08
CA VAL A 5 -11.56 0.78 16.41
C VAL A 5 -12.40 -0.08 17.37
N ASP A 6 -13.59 -0.46 16.94
CA ASP A 6 -14.48 -1.38 17.68
C ASP A 6 -14.99 -2.48 16.72
N ILE A 7 -14.30 -3.62 16.73
CA ILE A 7 -14.65 -4.75 15.84
C ILE A 7 -16.04 -5.31 16.15
N ARG A 8 -16.48 -5.30 17.42
CA ARG A 8 -17.83 -5.77 17.79
C ARG A 8 -18.90 -4.86 17.21
N GLY A 9 -18.72 -3.54 17.37
CA GLY A 9 -19.61 -2.52 16.81
C GLY A 9 -19.67 -2.60 15.28
N ILE A 10 -18.53 -2.74 14.62
CA ILE A 10 -18.44 -2.87 13.15
C ILE A 10 -19.20 -4.12 12.66
N ILE A 11 -19.00 -5.28 13.29
CA ILE A 11 -19.69 -6.52 12.90
C ILE A 11 -21.17 -6.43 13.17
N LYS A 12 -21.56 -5.89 14.33
CA LYS A 12 -22.98 -5.67 14.67
C LYS A 12 -23.67 -4.76 13.66
N ALA A 13 -23.02 -3.66 13.27
CA ALA A 13 -23.55 -2.72 12.29
C ALA A 13 -23.74 -3.36 10.89
N ARG A 14 -22.81 -4.26 10.49
CA ARG A 14 -22.86 -4.91 9.16
C ARG A 14 -23.74 -6.15 9.11
N SER A 15 -23.76 -6.98 10.16
CA SER A 15 -24.46 -8.27 10.16
C SER A 15 -25.73 -8.28 10.98
N GLY A 16 -26.00 -7.24 11.77
CA GLY A 16 -27.08 -7.21 12.77
C GLY A 16 -26.88 -8.15 13.97
N LYS A 17 -25.78 -8.92 13.99
CA LYS A 17 -25.52 -9.94 15.00
C LYS A 17 -24.44 -9.48 16.00
N THR A 18 -24.64 -9.77 17.28
CA THR A 18 -23.64 -9.56 18.33
C THR A 18 -22.75 -10.78 18.43
N LEU A 19 -21.41 -10.58 18.39
CA LEU A 19 -20.47 -11.68 18.54
C LEU A 19 -20.40 -12.14 19.99
N PRO A 20 -20.47 -13.46 20.25
CA PRO A 20 -20.13 -14.01 21.56
C PRO A 20 -18.71 -13.67 22.00
N GLY A 21 -18.52 -13.47 23.30
CA GLY A 21 -17.21 -13.03 23.84
C GLY A 21 -16.04 -13.96 23.51
N PHE A 22 -16.28 -15.27 23.42
CA PHE A 22 -15.26 -16.25 23.09
C PHE A 22 -14.77 -16.16 21.62
N ILE A 23 -15.58 -15.58 20.71
CA ILE A 23 -15.19 -15.28 19.33
C ILE A 23 -14.62 -13.86 19.23
N ALA A 24 -15.26 -12.89 19.91
CA ALA A 24 -14.86 -11.49 19.81
C ALA A 24 -13.46 -11.25 20.37
N ARG A 25 -13.13 -11.79 21.56
CA ARG A 25 -11.81 -11.60 22.18
C ARG A 25 -10.62 -12.06 21.33
N PRO A 26 -10.64 -13.25 20.69
CA PRO A 26 -9.59 -13.64 19.76
C PRO A 26 -9.46 -12.70 18.55
N LEU A 27 -10.60 -12.19 18.01
CA LEU A 27 -10.58 -11.24 16.91
C LEU A 27 -10.01 -9.89 17.33
N GLU A 28 -10.40 -9.37 18.49
CA GLU A 28 -9.84 -8.12 19.07
C GLU A 28 -8.32 -8.22 19.23
N ARG A 29 -7.81 -9.36 19.72
CA ARG A 29 -6.37 -9.61 19.82
C ARG A 29 -5.69 -9.72 18.46
N LEU A 30 -6.33 -10.40 17.51
CA LEU A 30 -5.78 -10.59 16.16
C LEU A 30 -5.62 -9.28 15.40
N ILE A 31 -6.53 -8.33 15.58
CA ILE A 31 -6.44 -6.99 14.97
C ILE A 31 -5.72 -5.99 15.87
N HIS A 32 -5.13 -6.41 16.99
CA HIS A 32 -4.44 -5.53 17.93
C HIS A 32 -5.27 -4.30 18.32
N GLN A 33 -6.59 -4.54 18.59
CA GLN A 33 -7.55 -3.44 18.78
C GLN A 33 -7.14 -2.49 19.91
N GLN A 34 -6.57 -2.99 21.00
CA GLN A 34 -6.15 -2.17 22.12
C GLN A 34 -4.97 -1.28 21.74
N GLU A 35 -3.95 -1.86 21.10
CA GLU A 35 -2.76 -1.16 20.66
C GLU A 35 -3.09 -0.11 19.58
N LEU A 36 -3.98 -0.46 18.63
CA LEU A 36 -4.48 0.50 17.65
C LEU A 36 -5.22 1.67 18.29
N ASN A 37 -6.07 1.41 19.28
CA ASN A 37 -6.80 2.48 19.96
C ASN A 37 -5.87 3.37 20.78
N GLN A 38 -4.88 2.80 21.45
CA GLN A 38 -3.84 3.57 22.12
C GLN A 38 -3.10 4.47 21.14
N MET A 39 -2.67 3.93 20.01
CA MET A 39 -1.99 4.69 18.94
C MET A 39 -2.87 5.83 18.41
N LEU A 40 -4.18 5.58 18.21
CA LEU A 40 -5.12 6.62 17.77
C LEU A 40 -5.31 7.73 18.83
N GLU A 41 -5.23 7.40 20.11
CA GLU A 41 -5.23 8.39 21.21
C GLU A 41 -3.93 9.20 21.23
N GLU A 42 -2.78 8.57 21.00
CA GLU A 42 -1.46 9.23 20.97
C GLU A 42 -1.33 10.24 19.82
N VAL A 43 -1.98 9.99 18.68
CA VAL A 43 -1.93 10.87 17.51
C VAL A 43 -3.08 11.89 17.46
N ASP A 44 -3.96 11.94 18.46
CA ASP A 44 -5.06 12.90 18.50
C ASP A 44 -4.52 14.33 18.54
N GLY A 45 -4.94 15.15 17.57
CA GLY A 45 -4.44 16.52 17.41
C GLY A 45 -3.15 16.67 16.59
N MET A 46 -2.51 15.59 16.16
CA MET A 46 -1.37 15.64 15.24
C MET A 46 -1.86 15.86 13.80
N ASP A 47 -1.05 16.55 13.00
CA ASP A 47 -1.27 16.56 11.57
C ASP A 47 -0.93 15.20 10.93
N HIS A 48 -1.27 15.02 9.65
CA HIS A 48 -1.09 13.75 8.95
C HIS A 48 0.37 13.33 8.79
N LYS A 49 1.33 14.29 8.67
CA LYS A 49 2.77 14.00 8.59
C LYS A 49 3.28 13.53 9.94
N GLN A 50 2.98 14.27 11.00
CA GLN A 50 3.32 13.90 12.37
C GLN A 50 2.71 12.56 12.76
N THR A 51 1.45 12.31 12.39
CA THR A 51 0.77 11.02 12.61
C THR A 51 1.50 9.87 11.94
N LEU A 52 1.88 10.02 10.67
CA LEU A 52 2.59 8.99 9.92
C LEU A 52 3.94 8.67 10.57
N ASP A 53 4.71 9.70 10.88
CA ASP A 53 6.01 9.55 11.52
C ASP A 53 5.89 8.94 12.92
N HIS A 54 4.90 9.35 13.73
CA HIS A 54 4.64 8.77 15.03
C HIS A 54 4.34 7.27 14.94
N ILE A 55 3.44 6.86 14.03
CA ILE A 55 3.10 5.45 13.82
C ILE A 55 4.34 4.63 13.44
N LEU A 56 5.11 5.05 12.46
CA LEU A 56 6.29 4.31 12.00
C LEU A 56 7.38 4.25 13.07
N ASN A 57 7.60 5.34 13.81
CA ASN A 57 8.57 5.41 14.89
C ASN A 57 8.16 4.53 16.09
N SER A 58 6.88 4.53 16.49
CA SER A 58 6.39 3.68 17.58
C SER A 58 6.55 2.19 17.24
N TRP A 59 6.45 1.83 15.97
CA TRP A 59 6.72 0.48 15.49
C TRP A 59 8.22 0.23 15.23
N ARG A 60 9.09 1.21 15.45
CA ARG A 60 10.54 1.13 15.15
C ARG A 60 10.79 0.67 13.70
N MET A 61 9.91 1.06 12.81
CA MET A 61 10.05 0.78 11.39
C MET A 61 10.98 1.81 10.76
N THR A 62 11.93 1.34 9.99
CA THR A 62 12.81 2.21 9.21
C THR A 62 12.79 1.80 7.74
N CYS A 63 13.03 2.74 6.85
CA CYS A 63 13.14 2.47 5.43
C CYS A 63 14.25 3.29 4.78
N SER A 64 14.89 2.70 3.78
CA SER A 64 15.85 3.38 2.90
C SER A 64 15.39 3.33 1.45
N ALA A 65 15.75 4.37 0.70
CA ALA A 65 15.40 4.52 -0.71
C ALA A 65 16.68 4.47 -1.56
N ILE A 66 16.65 3.65 -2.61
CA ILE A 66 17.65 3.62 -3.68
C ILE A 66 17.00 4.18 -4.93
N PHE A 67 17.49 5.30 -5.44
CA PHE A 67 17.04 5.86 -6.70
C PHE A 67 18.01 5.45 -7.80
N THR A 68 17.55 4.63 -8.78
CA THR A 68 18.42 4.21 -9.90
C THR A 68 18.76 5.36 -10.85
N THR A 69 18.00 6.45 -10.77
CA THR A 69 18.22 7.70 -11.52
C THR A 69 17.62 8.84 -10.71
N PRO A 70 18.26 10.02 -10.65
CA PRO A 70 17.66 11.20 -10.04
C PRO A 70 16.29 11.51 -10.66
N LEU A 71 15.32 11.84 -9.83
CA LEU A 71 13.99 12.23 -10.25
C LEU A 71 13.89 13.76 -10.32
N ASP A 72 13.35 14.28 -11.41
CA ASP A 72 13.10 15.72 -11.54
C ASP A 72 11.92 16.12 -10.64
N LYS A 73 12.17 17.00 -9.68
CA LYS A 73 11.16 17.44 -8.69
C LYS A 73 10.05 18.29 -9.31
N SER A 74 10.25 18.83 -10.48
CA SER A 74 9.25 19.61 -11.23
C SER A 74 8.25 18.73 -12.00
N GLU A 75 8.58 17.45 -12.18
CA GLU A 75 7.75 16.50 -12.92
C GLU A 75 6.68 15.86 -12.02
N ARG A 76 5.64 15.36 -12.67
CA ARG A 76 4.53 14.66 -12.00
C ARG A 76 4.60 13.17 -12.28
N TYR A 77 4.62 12.37 -11.22
CA TYR A 77 4.79 10.94 -11.32
C TYR A 77 3.57 10.16 -10.84
N ILE A 78 3.45 8.95 -11.36
CA ILE A 78 2.69 7.85 -10.76
C ILE A 78 3.73 6.79 -10.34
N PHE A 79 3.92 6.62 -9.05
CA PHE A 79 4.78 5.58 -8.48
C PHE A 79 3.99 4.28 -8.43
N ALA A 80 4.34 3.32 -9.29
CA ALA A 80 3.68 2.03 -9.38
C ALA A 80 4.53 0.96 -8.69
N SER A 81 4.05 0.44 -7.56
CA SER A 81 4.80 -0.46 -6.67
C SER A 81 4.20 -1.85 -6.58
N ASN A 82 5.07 -2.86 -6.35
CA ASN A 82 4.63 -4.12 -5.78
C ASN A 82 4.07 -3.91 -4.36
N HIS A 83 3.38 -4.92 -3.82
CA HIS A 83 2.59 -4.74 -2.60
C HIS A 83 2.83 -5.88 -1.58
N PRO A 84 4.07 -6.02 -1.05
CA PRO A 84 4.41 -7.15 -0.18
C PRO A 84 3.66 -7.15 1.17
N PHE A 85 3.46 -6.00 1.83
CA PHE A 85 2.98 -5.90 3.21
C PHE A 85 1.57 -5.29 3.37
N GLY A 86 0.95 -4.80 2.31
CA GLY A 86 -0.36 -4.15 2.40
C GLY A 86 -0.27 -2.71 2.87
N GLY A 87 -1.08 -2.33 3.89
CA GLY A 87 -1.14 -0.95 4.35
C GLY A 87 0.21 -0.34 4.75
N LEU A 88 1.13 -1.17 5.24
CA LEU A 88 2.48 -0.73 5.62
C LEU A 88 3.29 -0.20 4.43
N ASP A 89 3.18 -0.83 3.25
CA ASP A 89 3.88 -0.35 2.04
C ASP A 89 3.48 1.09 1.71
N GLY A 90 2.17 1.39 1.83
CA GLY A 90 1.65 2.72 1.60
C GLY A 90 2.26 3.76 2.55
N MET A 91 2.31 3.43 3.83
CA MET A 91 2.87 4.32 4.86
C MET A 91 4.37 4.57 4.65
N LEU A 92 5.16 3.52 4.42
CA LEU A 92 6.61 3.63 4.18
C LEU A 92 6.92 4.41 2.91
N LEU A 93 6.21 4.14 1.81
CA LEU A 93 6.41 4.84 0.54
C LEU A 93 6.00 6.30 0.62
N ILE A 94 4.90 6.63 1.30
CA ILE A 94 4.49 8.02 1.53
C ILE A 94 5.58 8.74 2.33
N GLN A 95 6.09 8.15 3.42
CA GLN A 95 7.16 8.76 4.21
C GLN A 95 8.42 9.02 3.38
N LEU A 96 8.86 8.06 2.55
CA LEU A 96 10.00 8.25 1.65
C LEU A 96 9.78 9.35 0.63
N LEU A 97 8.61 9.35 -0.02
CA LEU A 97 8.28 10.33 -1.04
C LEU A 97 8.13 11.75 -0.46
N GLN A 98 7.67 11.87 0.80
CA GLN A 98 7.56 13.17 1.48
C GLN A 98 8.90 13.83 1.82
N ARG A 99 10.00 13.11 1.76
CA ARG A 99 11.36 13.70 1.86
C ARG A 99 11.73 14.49 0.60
N GLU A 100 11.06 14.19 -0.51
CA GLU A 100 11.35 14.75 -1.83
C GLU A 100 10.25 15.70 -2.32
N TRP A 101 8.99 15.46 -1.94
CA TRP A 101 7.80 16.23 -2.36
C TRP A 101 6.85 16.47 -1.20
N ASP A 102 6.32 17.67 -1.08
CA ASP A 102 5.38 18.03 -0.02
C ASP A 102 3.99 17.40 -0.21
N ASP A 103 3.58 17.17 -1.44
CA ASP A 103 2.22 16.73 -1.78
C ASP A 103 2.23 15.33 -2.39
N VAL A 104 1.89 14.34 -1.57
CA VAL A 104 1.86 12.92 -1.94
C VAL A 104 0.49 12.34 -1.65
N GLY A 105 -0.05 11.56 -2.57
CA GLY A 105 -1.30 10.83 -2.39
C GLY A 105 -1.18 9.36 -2.79
N ALA A 106 -1.82 8.47 -2.06
CA ALA A 106 -1.86 7.05 -2.36
C ALA A 106 -3.25 6.62 -2.81
N ILE A 107 -3.34 5.93 -3.94
CA ILE A 107 -4.59 5.34 -4.40
C ILE A 107 -4.94 4.15 -3.50
N VAL A 108 -6.04 4.28 -2.75
CA VAL A 108 -6.47 3.30 -1.77
C VAL A 108 -7.91 2.86 -2.00
N ASN A 109 -8.25 1.66 -1.50
CA ASN A 109 -9.63 1.24 -1.45
C ASN A 109 -10.37 1.92 -0.27
N ASN A 110 -11.70 1.93 -0.33
CA ASN A 110 -12.55 2.59 0.69
C ASN A 110 -12.33 2.05 2.13
N LEU A 111 -11.74 0.88 2.30
CA LEU A 111 -11.52 0.31 3.64
C LEU A 111 -10.46 1.12 4.42
N LEU A 112 -9.43 1.62 3.74
CA LEU A 112 -8.38 2.42 4.38
C LEU A 112 -8.84 3.84 4.73
N MET A 113 -9.94 4.30 4.15
CA MET A 113 -10.55 5.59 4.52
C MET A 113 -10.96 5.67 5.99
N ALA A 114 -11.10 4.53 6.67
CA ALA A 114 -11.43 4.48 8.10
C ALA A 114 -10.27 4.98 9.00
N ILE A 115 -9.04 5.07 8.49
CA ILE A 115 -7.89 5.63 9.22
C ILE A 115 -7.88 7.15 8.99
N ALA A 116 -8.79 7.83 9.68
CA ALA A 116 -9.05 9.26 9.47
C ALA A 116 -7.82 10.18 9.63
N PRO A 117 -6.89 9.98 10.59
CA PRO A 117 -5.71 10.84 10.71
C PRO A 117 -4.81 10.86 9.47
N LEU A 118 -4.82 9.79 8.67
CA LEU A 118 -4.04 9.68 7.43
C LEU A 118 -4.87 10.00 6.18
N SER A 119 -6.13 10.43 6.34
CA SER A 119 -7.04 10.70 5.20
C SER A 119 -6.52 11.72 4.18
N PRO A 120 -5.68 12.74 4.49
CA PRO A 120 -5.14 13.64 3.49
C PRO A 120 -4.28 12.96 2.42
N TYR A 121 -3.73 11.78 2.73
CA TYR A 121 -2.98 10.98 1.75
C TYR A 121 -3.87 10.13 0.85
N TRP A 122 -5.13 9.90 1.22
CA TRP A 122 -5.94 8.91 0.53
C TRP A 122 -6.60 9.46 -0.72
N VAL A 123 -6.33 8.82 -1.85
CA VAL A 123 -7.02 9.01 -3.11
C VAL A 123 -7.96 7.82 -3.30
N PRO A 124 -9.26 7.96 -2.97
CA PRO A 124 -10.17 6.82 -2.88
C PRO A 124 -10.54 6.27 -4.25
N ILE A 125 -10.54 4.93 -4.36
CA ILE A 125 -11.17 4.23 -5.48
C ILE A 125 -12.19 3.21 -4.95
N ASN A 126 -13.32 3.11 -5.64
CA ASN A 126 -14.25 2.05 -5.35
C ASN A 126 -13.79 0.77 -6.07
N LYS A 127 -13.48 -0.27 -5.30
CA LYS A 127 -13.03 -1.57 -5.82
C LYS A 127 -14.21 -2.43 -6.32
N PHE A 128 -15.42 -2.18 -5.79
CA PHE A 128 -16.64 -2.93 -6.08
C PHE A 128 -17.78 -1.96 -6.38
N GLY A 129 -18.35 -2.05 -7.58
CA GLY A 129 -19.49 -1.25 -8.00
C GLY A 129 -19.17 0.08 -8.66
N ARG A 130 -20.20 0.93 -8.89
CA ARG A 130 -20.02 2.28 -9.45
C ARG A 130 -19.30 3.18 -8.48
N GLN A 131 -18.35 3.96 -8.99
CA GLN A 131 -17.66 4.97 -8.20
C GLN A 131 -18.68 6.02 -7.75
N ASN A 132 -18.69 6.35 -6.45
CA ASN A 132 -19.47 7.46 -5.94
C ASN A 132 -18.95 8.76 -6.61
N SER A 133 -19.82 9.67 -6.97
CA SER A 133 -19.48 10.95 -7.64
C SER A 133 -18.39 11.72 -6.88
N ASN A 134 -18.47 11.76 -5.55
CA ASN A 134 -17.48 12.41 -4.70
C ASN A 134 -16.10 11.74 -4.78
N ALA A 135 -16.03 10.40 -4.72
CA ALA A 135 -14.77 9.67 -4.85
C ALA A 135 -14.12 9.86 -6.23
N SER A 136 -14.94 9.98 -7.30
CA SER A 136 -14.44 10.28 -8.64
C SER A 136 -13.85 11.69 -8.72
N GLN A 137 -14.51 12.69 -8.12
CA GLN A 137 -14.02 14.06 -8.10
C GLN A 137 -12.68 14.17 -7.34
N ILE A 138 -12.56 13.54 -6.17
CA ILE A 138 -11.32 13.50 -5.39
C ILE A 138 -10.19 12.83 -6.20
N TYR A 139 -10.50 11.73 -6.88
CA TYR A 139 -9.56 11.01 -7.72
C TYR A 139 -9.06 11.86 -8.89
N ASP A 140 -9.99 12.46 -9.66
CA ASP A 140 -9.66 13.31 -10.80
C ASP A 140 -8.89 14.57 -10.35
N ALA A 141 -9.26 15.18 -9.23
CA ALA A 141 -8.55 16.33 -8.65
C ALA A 141 -7.11 15.95 -8.25
N ALA A 142 -6.91 14.80 -7.60
CA ALA A 142 -5.59 14.33 -7.20
C ALA A 142 -4.67 14.08 -8.41
N LEU A 143 -5.19 13.43 -9.46
CA LEU A 143 -4.42 13.13 -10.67
C LEU A 143 -4.16 14.36 -11.54
N SER A 144 -5.06 15.36 -11.50
CA SER A 144 -4.91 16.64 -12.22
C SER A 144 -4.02 17.64 -11.48
N SER A 145 -3.78 17.44 -10.17
CA SER A 145 -2.97 18.35 -9.35
C SER A 145 -1.61 18.61 -9.99
N PRO A 146 -1.14 19.87 -10.03
CA PRO A 146 0.19 20.21 -10.55
C PRO A 146 1.34 19.75 -9.64
N THR A 147 1.09 19.54 -8.36
CA THR A 147 2.11 19.23 -7.33
C THR A 147 2.04 17.82 -6.81
N LYS A 148 0.83 17.23 -6.73
CA LYS A 148 0.62 15.96 -6.05
C LYS A 148 1.28 14.79 -6.78
N GLN A 149 2.16 14.08 -6.09
CA GLN A 149 2.70 12.80 -6.54
C GLN A 149 1.73 11.66 -6.17
N ILE A 150 1.58 10.70 -7.06
CA ILE A 150 0.58 9.63 -6.90
C ILE A 150 1.26 8.29 -6.70
N LEU A 151 0.96 7.62 -5.58
CA LEU A 151 1.36 6.25 -5.31
C LEU A 151 0.21 5.30 -5.64
N THR A 152 0.53 4.20 -6.29
CA THR A 152 -0.44 3.14 -6.59
C THR A 152 0.16 1.74 -6.45
N PHE A 153 -0.71 0.79 -6.08
CA PHE A 153 -0.41 -0.64 -6.02
C PHE A 153 -1.30 -1.37 -7.03
N PRO A 154 -0.84 -1.52 -8.29
CA PRO A 154 -1.71 -1.95 -9.38
C PRO A 154 -2.28 -3.36 -9.23
N ALA A 155 -1.63 -4.24 -8.46
CA ALA A 155 -2.15 -5.57 -8.12
C ALA A 155 -3.45 -5.48 -7.30
N GLY A 156 -3.61 -4.41 -6.50
CA GLY A 156 -4.78 -4.18 -5.63
C GLY A 156 -4.94 -5.20 -4.51
N ALA A 157 -3.94 -6.03 -4.26
CA ALA A 157 -3.84 -6.98 -3.15
C ALA A 157 -2.36 -7.25 -2.85
N CYS A 158 -2.06 -7.66 -1.62
CA CYS A 158 -0.68 -8.02 -1.25
C CYS A 158 -0.16 -9.17 -2.11
N SER A 159 1.17 -9.23 -2.25
CA SER A 159 1.86 -10.30 -2.98
C SER A 159 1.49 -11.69 -2.47
N ARG A 160 1.45 -12.65 -3.35
CA ARG A 160 0.99 -14.04 -3.10
C ARG A 160 1.99 -15.06 -3.61
N PRO A 161 2.01 -16.28 -3.06
CA PRO A 161 2.78 -17.38 -3.64
C PRO A 161 2.21 -17.75 -5.03
N ILE A 162 3.03 -17.58 -6.06
CA ILE A 162 2.76 -17.95 -7.44
C ILE A 162 4.02 -18.65 -7.96
N ASP A 163 3.90 -19.88 -8.42
CA ASP A 163 4.99 -20.68 -8.99
C ASP A 163 6.26 -20.69 -8.11
N GLY A 164 6.07 -20.88 -6.79
CA GLY A 164 7.17 -20.97 -5.82
C GLY A 164 7.78 -19.63 -5.37
N LYS A 165 7.37 -18.51 -5.96
CA LYS A 165 7.82 -17.16 -5.60
C LYS A 165 6.68 -16.35 -5.00
N VAL A 166 7.00 -15.45 -4.06
CA VAL A 166 6.02 -14.49 -3.54
C VAL A 166 6.08 -13.23 -4.40
N VAL A 167 5.04 -13.04 -5.20
CA VAL A 167 4.94 -11.94 -6.16
C VAL A 167 3.50 -11.41 -6.21
N ASP A 168 3.33 -10.22 -6.75
CA ASP A 168 2.01 -9.68 -7.02
C ASP A 168 1.26 -10.53 -8.04
N THR A 169 -0.05 -10.54 -7.91
CA THR A 169 -0.94 -10.96 -8.99
C THR A 169 -0.79 -10.01 -10.19
N GLU A 170 -1.56 -10.23 -11.24
CA GLU A 170 -1.56 -9.38 -12.41
C GLU A 170 -1.80 -7.91 -12.03
N TRP A 171 -0.98 -7.00 -12.58
CA TRP A 171 -1.16 -5.57 -12.42
C TRP A 171 -2.27 -5.05 -13.32
N LYS A 172 -3.24 -4.38 -12.73
CA LYS A 172 -4.32 -3.71 -13.46
C LYS A 172 -3.79 -2.51 -14.20
N PHE A 173 -4.18 -2.35 -15.44
CA PHE A 173 -3.65 -1.32 -16.36
C PHE A 173 -4.22 0.10 -16.17
N ARG A 174 -5.07 0.34 -15.15
CA ARG A 174 -5.68 1.67 -14.94
C ARG A 174 -4.62 2.76 -14.80
N PHE A 175 -3.56 2.54 -14.04
CA PHE A 175 -2.50 3.52 -13.83
C PHE A 175 -1.79 3.93 -15.13
N VAL A 176 -1.74 3.05 -16.14
CA VAL A 176 -1.20 3.36 -17.48
C VAL A 176 -2.13 4.32 -18.21
N LYS A 177 -3.46 4.08 -18.16
CA LYS A 177 -4.45 5.00 -18.73
C LYS A 177 -4.43 6.37 -18.04
N ASP A 178 -4.26 6.37 -16.71
CA ASP A 178 -4.18 7.60 -15.93
C ASP A 178 -2.89 8.37 -16.24
N ALA A 179 -1.76 7.69 -16.43
CA ALA A 179 -0.49 8.31 -16.85
C ALA A 179 -0.64 9.08 -18.17
N VAL A 180 -1.26 8.47 -19.17
CA VAL A 180 -1.55 9.13 -20.46
C VAL A 180 -2.53 10.28 -20.28
N ARG A 181 -3.69 10.02 -19.64
CA ARG A 181 -4.76 11.02 -19.48
C ARG A 181 -4.30 12.30 -18.77
N TYR A 182 -3.49 12.14 -17.70
CA TYR A 182 -3.06 13.24 -16.86
C TYR A 182 -1.61 13.70 -17.13
N LYS A 183 -0.99 13.20 -18.20
CA LYS A 183 0.38 13.52 -18.63
C LYS A 183 1.38 13.35 -17.48
N ARG A 184 1.44 12.14 -16.91
CA ARG A 184 2.35 11.76 -15.82
C ARG A 184 3.29 10.66 -16.28
N LYS A 185 4.57 10.75 -15.90
CA LYS A 185 5.50 9.62 -16.08
C LYS A 185 5.24 8.58 -15.00
N VAL A 186 5.49 7.31 -15.32
CA VAL A 186 5.39 6.22 -14.34
C VAL A 186 6.77 5.87 -13.81
N VAL A 187 6.93 5.84 -12.50
CA VAL A 187 8.14 5.33 -11.83
C VAL A 187 7.83 3.93 -11.31
N PRO A 188 8.47 2.88 -11.83
CA PRO A 188 8.37 1.54 -11.25
C PRO A 188 9.08 1.54 -9.90
N VAL A 189 8.45 0.95 -8.89
CA VAL A 189 8.99 0.87 -7.53
C VAL A 189 9.00 -0.58 -7.07
N TYR A 190 10.06 -0.98 -6.38
CA TYR A 190 10.16 -2.28 -5.74
C TYR A 190 10.38 -2.11 -4.24
N VAL A 191 9.47 -2.69 -3.46
CA VAL A 191 9.56 -2.82 -2.00
C VAL A 191 10.03 -4.21 -1.68
N GLU A 192 11.12 -4.32 -0.92
CA GLU A 192 11.67 -5.59 -0.47
C GLU A 192 10.83 -6.20 0.64
N GLY A 193 10.62 -7.50 0.59
CA GLY A 193 10.02 -8.27 1.67
C GLY A 193 8.78 -9.06 1.28
N GLN A 194 8.18 -9.67 2.30
CA GLN A 194 6.97 -10.48 2.17
C GLN A 194 6.28 -10.66 3.52
N LEU A 195 5.00 -10.98 3.48
CA LEU A 195 4.24 -11.39 4.66
C LEU A 195 4.69 -12.77 5.16
N SER A 196 4.26 -13.14 6.37
CA SER A 196 4.66 -14.38 7.01
C SER A 196 4.14 -15.62 6.27
N TRP A 197 4.78 -16.78 6.58
CA TRP A 197 4.32 -18.06 6.08
C TRP A 197 2.86 -18.38 6.49
N ARG A 198 2.40 -17.89 7.65
CA ARG A 198 1.02 -18.06 8.13
C ARG A 198 0.01 -17.44 7.16
N PHE A 199 0.26 -16.23 6.72
CA PHE A 199 -0.56 -15.53 5.74
C PHE A 199 -0.62 -16.30 4.41
N HIS A 200 0.53 -16.74 3.92
CA HIS A 200 0.62 -17.48 2.67
C HIS A 200 0.01 -18.87 2.75
N THR A 201 0.14 -19.54 3.91
CA THR A 201 -0.49 -20.85 4.13
C THR A 201 -2.01 -20.73 4.18
N LEU A 202 -2.54 -19.73 4.90
CA LEU A 202 -3.98 -19.48 4.94
C LEU A 202 -4.53 -19.16 3.54
N TYR A 203 -3.81 -18.38 2.74
CA TYR A 203 -4.15 -18.14 1.34
C TYR A 203 -4.20 -19.43 0.52
N LYS A 204 -3.19 -20.33 0.64
CA LYS A 204 -3.16 -21.62 -0.07
C LYS A 204 -4.32 -22.52 0.35
N LEU A 205 -4.57 -22.65 1.65
CA LEU A 205 -5.69 -23.44 2.18
C LEU A 205 -7.03 -22.91 1.67
N ARG A 206 -7.23 -21.58 1.72
CA ARG A 206 -8.43 -20.96 1.19
C ARG A 206 -8.64 -21.29 -0.30
N LYS A 207 -7.58 -21.20 -1.10
CA LYS A 207 -7.63 -21.56 -2.52
C LYS A 207 -7.94 -23.04 -2.75
N PHE A 208 -7.32 -23.92 -1.97
CA PHE A 208 -7.54 -25.35 -2.04
C PHE A 208 -9.01 -25.73 -1.73
N PHE A 209 -9.60 -25.09 -0.73
CA PHE A 209 -11.00 -25.32 -0.36
C PHE A 209 -12.01 -24.51 -1.18
N GLY A 210 -11.59 -23.74 -2.17
CA GLY A 210 -12.47 -22.95 -3.03
C GLY A 210 -13.21 -21.81 -2.31
N ILE A 211 -12.70 -21.34 -1.14
CA ILE A 211 -13.34 -20.28 -0.37
C ILE A 211 -13.17 -18.94 -1.10
N GLY A 212 -14.29 -18.34 -1.54
CA GLY A 212 -14.29 -17.09 -2.33
C GLY A 212 -13.90 -15.85 -1.53
N VAL A 213 -14.14 -15.83 -0.20
CA VAL A 213 -13.81 -14.70 0.67
C VAL A 213 -12.33 -14.72 1.04
N ASN A 214 -11.66 -13.58 0.94
CA ASN A 214 -10.23 -13.44 1.26
C ASN A 214 -10.01 -13.40 2.78
N ILE A 215 -10.17 -14.53 3.46
CA ILE A 215 -10.09 -14.65 4.92
C ILE A 215 -8.69 -14.28 5.46
N GLU A 216 -7.63 -14.49 4.67
CA GLU A 216 -6.27 -14.11 5.01
C GLU A 216 -6.10 -12.59 5.20
N GLN A 217 -6.97 -11.77 4.63
CA GLN A 217 -6.95 -10.32 4.84
C GLN A 217 -7.20 -9.94 6.31
N GLY A 218 -7.89 -10.79 7.07
CA GLY A 218 -8.06 -10.61 8.50
C GLY A 218 -6.75 -10.67 9.30
N LEU A 219 -5.69 -11.25 8.73
CA LEU A 219 -4.36 -11.29 9.34
C LEU A 219 -3.53 -10.03 9.05
N LEU A 220 -3.93 -9.15 8.13
CA LEU A 220 -3.07 -8.05 7.67
C LEU A 220 -2.64 -7.11 8.79
N VAL A 221 -3.50 -6.87 9.77
CA VAL A 221 -3.13 -6.04 10.93
C VAL A 221 -2.07 -6.73 11.78
N ASP A 222 -2.28 -8.03 12.14
CA ASP A 222 -1.27 -8.82 12.85
C ASP A 222 0.05 -8.91 12.08
N GLU A 223 -0.02 -9.05 10.76
CA GLU A 223 1.17 -9.05 9.88
C GLU A 223 1.92 -7.71 9.90
N MET A 224 1.22 -6.57 9.99
CA MET A 224 1.86 -5.26 10.16
C MET A 224 2.62 -5.16 11.49
N PHE A 225 2.00 -5.59 12.60
CA PHE A 225 2.65 -5.64 13.91
C PHE A 225 3.86 -6.58 13.93
N ARG A 226 3.86 -7.64 13.12
CA ARG A 226 5.01 -8.55 12.95
C ARG A 226 6.20 -7.97 12.21
N GLN A 227 6.01 -6.83 11.53
CA GLN A 227 7.10 -6.13 10.86
C GLN A 227 7.82 -5.15 11.80
N GLN A 228 7.34 -4.93 13.03
CA GLN A 228 7.98 -4.03 13.99
C GLN A 228 9.49 -4.28 14.14
N GLY A 229 10.27 -3.20 14.18
CA GLY A 229 11.72 -3.24 14.30
C GLY A 229 12.47 -3.59 13.02
N LYS A 230 11.80 -3.79 11.90
CA LYS A 230 12.45 -4.10 10.62
C LYS A 230 12.89 -2.86 9.87
N HIS A 231 13.96 -3.02 9.11
CA HIS A 231 14.37 -2.09 8.07
C HIS A 231 13.93 -2.59 6.71
N ILE A 232 13.24 -1.76 5.92
CA ILE A 232 12.71 -2.10 4.59
C ILE A 232 13.45 -1.27 3.54
N ARG A 233 14.01 -1.93 2.53
CA ARG A 233 14.65 -1.27 1.41
C ARG A 233 13.67 -1.10 0.25
N VAL A 234 13.72 0.08 -0.36
CA VAL A 234 12.86 0.44 -1.48
C VAL A 234 13.71 0.92 -2.64
N VAL A 235 13.46 0.41 -3.83
CA VAL A 235 14.16 0.83 -5.05
C VAL A 235 13.20 1.56 -5.98
N PHE A 236 13.56 2.78 -6.37
CA PHE A 236 12.85 3.59 -7.33
C PHE A 236 13.57 3.52 -8.68
N GLY A 237 12.86 3.07 -9.71
CA GLY A 237 13.39 2.92 -11.06
C GLY A 237 13.37 4.22 -11.86
N LYS A 238 13.90 4.15 -13.08
CA LYS A 238 13.87 5.27 -14.04
C LYS A 238 12.42 5.62 -14.41
N PRO A 239 12.07 6.91 -14.47
CA PRO A 239 10.76 7.36 -14.98
C PRO A 239 10.52 6.89 -16.41
N ILE A 240 9.31 6.46 -16.67
CA ILE A 240 8.86 5.91 -17.96
C ILE A 240 7.76 6.82 -18.52
N ASP A 241 7.96 7.31 -19.72
CA ASP A 241 6.86 7.83 -20.52
C ASP A 241 6.12 6.63 -21.14
N VAL A 242 4.90 6.38 -20.68
CA VAL A 242 4.12 5.21 -21.15
C VAL A 242 3.66 5.32 -22.59
N GLU A 243 3.70 6.52 -23.19
CA GLU A 243 3.39 6.72 -24.61
C GLU A 243 4.54 6.28 -25.51
N SER A 244 5.78 6.24 -24.99
CA SER A 244 6.95 5.73 -25.72
C SER A 244 6.97 4.20 -25.88
N PHE A 245 6.09 3.47 -25.19
CA PHE A 245 5.99 2.01 -25.34
C PHE A 245 4.98 1.65 -26.41
N GLU A 246 5.34 0.71 -27.25
CA GLU A 246 4.41 0.06 -28.16
C GLU A 246 3.50 -0.95 -27.44
N GLY A 247 2.38 -1.28 -28.07
CA GLY A 247 1.46 -2.29 -27.58
C GLY A 247 0.25 -1.75 -26.80
N THR A 248 -0.58 -2.68 -26.36
CA THR A 248 -1.81 -2.39 -25.62
C THR A 248 -1.51 -1.88 -24.21
N VAL A 249 -2.47 -1.20 -23.57
CA VAL A 249 -2.31 -0.72 -22.18
C VAL A 249 -2.03 -1.86 -21.19
N ALA A 250 -2.53 -3.08 -21.46
CA ALA A 250 -2.25 -4.25 -20.64
C ALA A 250 -0.80 -4.72 -20.80
N GLN A 251 -0.27 -4.74 -22.02
CA GLN A 251 1.13 -5.06 -22.29
C GLN A 251 2.07 -4.04 -21.66
N LYS A 252 1.74 -2.74 -21.73
CA LYS A 252 2.50 -1.68 -21.05
C LYS A 252 2.52 -1.87 -19.53
N ALA A 253 1.38 -2.22 -18.92
CA ALA A 253 1.31 -2.51 -17.48
C ALA A 253 2.16 -3.74 -17.10
N LEU A 254 2.15 -4.78 -17.91
CA LEU A 254 2.99 -5.97 -17.70
C LEU A 254 4.48 -5.64 -17.77
N GLU A 255 4.90 -4.83 -18.75
CA GLU A 255 6.29 -4.39 -18.89
C GLU A 255 6.73 -3.55 -17.68
N ILE A 256 5.89 -2.63 -17.22
CA ILE A 256 6.20 -1.81 -16.04
C ILE A 256 6.30 -2.69 -14.78
N ARG A 257 5.41 -3.69 -14.62
CA ARG A 257 5.51 -4.68 -13.54
C ARG A 257 6.85 -5.44 -13.61
N LYS A 258 7.24 -5.92 -14.80
CA LYS A 258 8.53 -6.61 -15.00
C LYS A 258 9.69 -5.72 -14.56
N ARG A 259 9.72 -4.47 -15.00
CA ARG A 259 10.76 -3.50 -14.59
C ARG A 259 10.78 -3.24 -13.10
N SER A 260 9.61 -3.19 -12.44
CA SER A 260 9.56 -3.09 -10.98
C SER A 260 10.29 -4.25 -10.31
N TYR A 261 10.02 -5.49 -10.72
CA TYR A 261 10.69 -6.67 -10.14
C TYR A 261 12.19 -6.78 -10.52
N GLU A 262 12.60 -6.27 -11.67
CA GLU A 262 14.02 -6.20 -12.07
C GLU A 262 14.85 -5.27 -11.18
N LEU A 263 14.20 -4.34 -10.47
CA LEU A 263 14.86 -3.45 -9.52
C LEU A 263 15.46 -4.21 -8.32
N GLN A 264 15.00 -5.43 -8.05
CA GLN A 264 15.53 -6.26 -6.97
C GLN A 264 17.06 -6.44 -7.04
N LYS A 265 17.66 -6.40 -8.24
CA LYS A 265 19.10 -6.50 -8.41
C LYS A 265 19.90 -5.43 -7.66
N TYR A 266 19.36 -4.20 -7.57
CA TYR A 266 20.04 -3.09 -6.88
C TYR A 266 20.10 -3.25 -5.36
N LEU A 267 19.31 -4.15 -4.77
CA LEU A 267 19.40 -4.49 -3.35
C LEU A 267 20.65 -5.32 -3.03
N ASN A 268 21.14 -6.10 -4.00
CA ASN A 268 22.32 -6.94 -3.82
C ASN A 268 23.62 -6.16 -3.96
N ASP A 269 23.65 -5.12 -4.80
CA ASP A 269 24.83 -4.31 -5.05
C ASP A 269 25.28 -3.50 -3.82
N GLU A 270 24.35 -3.11 -2.93
CA GLU A 270 24.68 -2.40 -1.67
C GLU A 270 25.25 -3.33 -0.59
N THR A 271 24.88 -4.60 -0.57
CA THR A 271 25.44 -5.57 0.38
C THR A 271 26.91 -5.86 0.11
N ASP A 272 27.37 -5.81 -1.13
CA ASP A 272 28.78 -5.99 -1.50
C ASP A 272 29.65 -4.76 -1.15
N ASN A 273 29.09 -3.55 -1.19
CA ASN A 273 29.81 -2.31 -0.83
C ASN A 273 29.92 -2.06 0.69
N SER A 274 29.03 -2.65 1.49
CA SER A 274 29.10 -2.54 2.96
C SER A 274 29.97 -3.62 3.62
N ALA A 275 30.44 -4.60 2.83
CA ALA A 275 31.35 -5.68 3.26
C ALA A 275 32.83 -5.44 2.88
N ARG A 276 33.15 -4.29 2.29
CA ARG A 276 34.53 -3.81 2.04
C ARG A 276 34.81 -2.60 2.91
#